data_a57f65d0ac48538597ef1da7afc4a3d4
#
_entry.id   a57f65d0ac48538597ef1da7afc4a3d4
#
_cell.length_a   1.000
_cell.length_b   1.000
_cell.length_c   1.000
_cell.angle_alpha   90.00
_cell.angle_beta   90.00
_cell.angle_gamma   90.00
#
_symmetry.space_group_name_H-M   'P 1'
#
loop_
_entity.id
_entity.type
_entity.pdbx_description
1 polymer ?
#
loop_
_entity_poly.entity_id
_entity_poly.type
_entity_poly.pdbx_seq_one_letter_code
_entity_poly.pdbx_strand_id
1 'polypeptide(L)'
;MATAPASTPPASSGAAAAGYATAGAAILGAYASGQLGQAAAINQQTGSLLQARNNLAISEVRADYSEQYAAIQAGRTLKRADIEATNYKIAGNQLLRNLRSTNASARARAAANGVQLGSGSIEALQRENTAAAMSDVQMADFNALSARVFGFEDASAMLESSQIQNIMDMYAAKTGAQQMEMAGSAAVRNAGLLSNAKLSDAAITALRTVKR
;
A
#
# COMPACT_ATOMS: atom_id res chain seq x y z
N MET A 1 94.33 33.77 -40.61
CA MET A 1 93.45 33.76 -39.45
C MET A 1 92.12 33.11 -39.84
N ALA A 2 91.91 31.86 -39.47
CA ALA A 2 90.75 31.07 -39.81
C ALA A 2 89.88 31.02 -38.53
N THR A 3 88.65 31.57 -38.63
CA THR A 3 87.67 31.51 -37.57
C THR A 3 86.91 30.18 -37.64
N ALA A 4 86.97 29.40 -36.57
CA ALA A 4 86.21 28.16 -36.38
C ALA A 4 84.73 28.43 -36.19
N PRO A 5 83.80 27.62 -36.76
CA PRO A 5 82.36 27.77 -36.51
C PRO A 5 81.97 27.30 -35.12
N ALA A 6 81.20 28.08 -34.41
CA ALA A 6 80.57 27.75 -33.12
C ALA A 6 79.59 26.60 -33.30
N SER A 7 79.82 25.48 -32.60
CA SER A 7 78.89 24.35 -32.48
C SER A 7 77.69 24.74 -31.58
N THR A 8 76.52 24.87 -32.11
CA THR A 8 75.21 24.98 -31.36
C THR A 8 74.97 23.64 -30.65
N PRO A 9 74.65 23.63 -29.34
CA PRO A 9 74.26 22.43 -28.63
C PRO A 9 72.86 21.99 -29.05
N PRO A 10 72.63 20.65 -29.07
CA PRO A 10 71.28 20.14 -29.47
C PRO A 10 70.22 20.46 -28.46
N ALA A 11 69.29 21.30 -28.90
CA ALA A 11 68.06 21.67 -28.13
C ALA A 11 66.98 20.62 -28.25
N SER A 12 67.22 19.34 -27.82
CA SER A 12 66.22 18.27 -27.99
C SER A 12 65.88 17.49 -26.75
N SER A 13 66.46 17.70 -25.58
CA SER A 13 66.15 16.94 -24.39
C SER A 13 65.02 17.53 -23.51
N GLY A 14 64.79 18.84 -23.63
CA GLY A 14 63.72 19.48 -22.84
C GLY A 14 62.28 19.27 -23.33
N ALA A 15 62.11 19.17 -24.65
CA ALA A 15 60.77 19.01 -25.23
C ALA A 15 60.19 17.59 -25.00
N ALA A 16 61.05 16.55 -25.06
CA ALA A 16 60.60 15.19 -24.78
C ALA A 16 60.25 14.99 -23.30
N ALA A 17 61.04 15.57 -22.36
CA ALA A 17 60.72 15.50 -20.93
C ALA A 17 59.41 16.22 -20.56
N ALA A 18 59.11 17.36 -21.17
CA ALA A 18 57.87 18.05 -21.02
C ALA A 18 56.67 17.27 -21.59
N GLY A 19 56.83 16.56 -22.69
CA GLY A 19 55.80 15.72 -23.31
C GLY A 19 55.44 14.51 -22.43
N TYR A 20 56.39 13.85 -21.78
CA TYR A 20 56.12 12.74 -20.85
C TYR A 20 55.45 13.21 -19.56
N ALA A 21 55.80 14.37 -19.04
CA ALA A 21 55.18 14.94 -17.84
C ALA A 21 53.69 15.31 -18.07
N THR A 22 53.37 15.91 -19.21
CA THR A 22 52.00 16.25 -19.57
C THR A 22 51.16 15.02 -19.87
N ALA A 23 51.70 14.01 -20.52
CA ALA A 23 51.06 12.73 -20.78
C ALA A 23 50.74 11.98 -19.47
N GLY A 24 51.67 11.93 -18.53
CA GLY A 24 51.48 11.32 -17.21
C GLY A 24 50.39 12.03 -16.40
N ALA A 25 50.38 13.37 -16.38
CA ALA A 25 49.37 14.15 -15.70
C ALA A 25 47.95 13.93 -16.29
N ALA A 26 47.83 13.80 -17.61
CA ALA A 26 46.55 13.53 -18.27
C ALA A 26 45.97 12.14 -17.89
N ILE A 27 46.81 11.12 -17.86
CA ILE A 27 46.42 9.76 -17.44
C ILE A 27 46.02 9.72 -15.97
N LEU A 28 46.78 10.34 -15.08
CA LEU A 28 46.47 10.42 -13.66
C LEU A 28 45.17 11.19 -13.40
N GLY A 29 44.94 12.30 -14.12
CA GLY A 29 43.70 13.08 -14.06
C GLY A 29 42.48 12.26 -14.54
N ALA A 30 42.60 11.52 -15.62
CA ALA A 30 41.54 10.64 -16.12
C ALA A 30 41.24 9.50 -15.15
N TYR A 31 42.27 8.88 -14.54
CA TYR A 31 42.12 7.86 -13.52
C TYR A 31 41.40 8.41 -12.27
N ALA A 32 41.84 9.53 -11.72
CA ALA A 32 41.23 10.17 -10.56
C ALA A 32 39.75 10.56 -10.82
N SER A 33 39.45 11.14 -11.98
CA SER A 33 38.08 11.50 -12.36
C SER A 33 37.19 10.27 -12.57
N GLY A 34 37.76 9.15 -13.08
CA GLY A 34 37.07 7.89 -13.21
C GLY A 34 36.72 7.26 -11.85
N GLN A 35 37.67 7.26 -10.90
CA GLN A 35 37.47 6.75 -9.54
C GLN A 35 36.39 7.57 -8.79
N LEU A 36 36.42 8.90 -8.89
CA LEU A 36 35.40 9.78 -8.30
C LEU A 36 34.02 9.53 -8.91
N GLY A 37 33.95 9.32 -10.22
CA GLY A 37 32.68 8.99 -10.89
C GLY A 37 32.11 7.64 -10.43
N GLN A 38 32.95 6.62 -10.25
CA GLN A 38 32.53 5.33 -9.72
C GLN A 38 32.09 5.43 -8.26
N ALA A 39 32.81 6.15 -7.41
CA ALA A 39 32.45 6.36 -6.02
C ALA A 39 31.08 7.08 -5.90
N ALA A 40 30.83 8.10 -6.73
CA ALA A 40 29.56 8.79 -6.78
C ALA A 40 28.41 7.85 -7.20
N ALA A 41 28.62 6.99 -8.21
CA ALA A 41 27.64 6.02 -8.65
C ALA A 41 27.34 4.95 -7.59
N ILE A 42 28.34 4.48 -6.85
CA ILE A 42 28.17 3.55 -5.73
C ILE A 42 27.38 4.21 -4.59
N ASN A 43 27.68 5.47 -4.25
CA ASN A 43 26.91 6.22 -3.24
C ASN A 43 25.46 6.40 -3.68
N GLN A 44 25.22 6.71 -4.95
CA GLN A 44 23.87 6.82 -5.51
C GLN A 44 23.13 5.47 -5.45
N GLN A 45 23.79 4.37 -5.80
CA GLN A 45 23.21 3.02 -5.67
C GLN A 45 22.85 2.70 -4.23
N THR A 46 23.76 2.97 -3.29
CA THR A 46 23.52 2.72 -1.86
C THR A 46 22.36 3.56 -1.36
N GLY A 47 22.27 4.84 -1.76
CA GLY A 47 21.15 5.73 -1.43
C GLY A 47 19.82 5.21 -1.97
N SER A 48 19.78 4.75 -3.23
CA SER A 48 18.57 4.19 -3.83
C SER A 48 18.14 2.88 -3.17
N LEU A 49 19.07 2.01 -2.77
CA LEU A 49 18.79 0.78 -2.03
C LEU A 49 18.22 1.06 -0.64
N LEU A 50 18.78 2.04 0.09
CA LEU A 50 18.25 2.46 1.38
C LEU A 50 16.84 3.02 1.24
N GLN A 51 16.61 3.85 0.24
CA GLN A 51 15.27 4.40 -0.05
C GLN A 51 14.27 3.29 -0.41
N ALA A 52 14.67 2.32 -1.22
CA ALA A 52 13.85 1.17 -1.58
C ALA A 52 13.46 0.34 -0.34
N ARG A 53 14.42 0.06 0.56
CA ARG A 53 14.17 -0.65 1.82
C ARG A 53 13.26 0.14 2.76
N ASN A 54 13.47 1.44 2.89
CA ASN A 54 12.61 2.30 3.71
C ASN A 54 11.18 2.33 3.15
N ASN A 55 11.00 2.43 1.83
CA ASN A 55 9.68 2.40 1.21
C ASN A 55 8.97 1.07 1.44
N LEU A 56 9.68 -0.07 1.37
CA LEU A 56 9.14 -1.38 1.72
C LEU A 56 8.71 -1.44 3.18
N ALA A 57 9.56 -1.03 4.11
CA ALA A 57 9.24 -1.02 5.53
C ALA A 57 8.02 -0.12 5.85
N ILE A 58 7.94 1.06 5.22
CA ILE A 58 6.79 1.95 5.36
C ILE A 58 5.52 1.30 4.79
N SER A 59 5.60 0.59 3.66
CA SER A 59 4.45 -0.08 3.08
C SER A 59 3.96 -1.25 3.95
N GLU A 60 4.85 -2.01 4.59
CA GLU A 60 4.52 -3.05 5.55
C GLU A 60 3.78 -2.47 6.77
N VAL A 61 4.35 -1.43 7.38
CA VAL A 61 3.71 -0.75 8.53
C VAL A 61 2.34 -0.17 8.14
N ARG A 62 2.22 0.40 6.94
CA ARG A 62 0.94 0.93 6.44
C ARG A 62 -0.08 -0.20 6.24
N ALA A 63 0.34 -1.35 5.71
CA ALA A 63 -0.51 -2.51 5.53
C ALA A 63 -1.06 -3.00 6.88
N ASP A 64 -0.21 -3.14 7.90
CA ASP A 64 -0.61 -3.53 9.26
C ASP A 64 -1.63 -2.56 9.87
N TYR A 65 -1.40 -1.24 9.75
CA TYR A 65 -2.34 -0.24 10.23
C TYR A 65 -3.67 -0.26 9.48
N SER A 66 -3.65 -0.45 8.15
CA SER A 66 -4.88 -0.51 7.36
C SER A 66 -5.71 -1.75 7.72
N GLU A 67 -5.07 -2.89 7.97
CA GLU A 67 -5.73 -4.12 8.40
C GLU A 67 -6.36 -3.97 9.78
N GLN A 68 -5.63 -3.41 10.75
CA GLN A 68 -6.18 -3.11 12.08
C GLN A 68 -7.36 -2.14 12.00
N TYR A 69 -7.25 -1.10 11.18
CA TYR A 69 -8.34 -0.15 10.99
C TYR A 69 -9.56 -0.80 10.35
N ALA A 70 -9.38 -1.63 9.33
CA ALA A 70 -10.46 -2.38 8.69
C ALA A 70 -11.13 -3.35 9.69
N ALA A 71 -10.35 -4.03 10.54
CA ALA A 71 -10.88 -4.91 11.58
C ALA A 71 -11.73 -4.14 12.60
N ILE A 72 -11.30 -2.94 13.02
CA ILE A 72 -12.08 -2.07 13.90
C ILE A 72 -13.39 -1.64 13.23
N GLN A 73 -13.35 -1.25 11.97
CA GLN A 73 -14.55 -0.83 11.22
C GLN A 73 -15.52 -2.01 11.02
N ALA A 74 -15.02 -3.17 10.63
CA ALA A 74 -15.80 -4.40 10.52
C ALA A 74 -16.46 -4.76 11.87
N GLY A 75 -15.73 -4.68 12.96
CA GLY A 75 -16.26 -4.90 14.31
C GLY A 75 -17.36 -3.90 14.70
N ARG A 76 -17.24 -2.63 14.29
CA ARG A 76 -18.31 -1.63 14.49
C ARG A 76 -19.54 -1.92 13.66
N THR A 77 -19.37 -2.37 12.41
CA THR A 77 -20.48 -2.76 11.53
C THR A 77 -21.22 -3.95 12.11
N LEU A 78 -20.53 -4.98 12.59
CA LEU A 78 -21.14 -6.13 13.26
C LEU A 78 -21.93 -5.70 14.53
N LYS A 79 -21.38 -4.82 15.35
CA LYS A 79 -22.08 -4.30 16.54
C LYS A 79 -23.33 -3.52 16.17
N ARG A 80 -23.30 -2.71 15.10
CA ARG A 80 -24.51 -2.01 14.61
C ARG A 80 -25.58 -2.99 14.15
N ALA A 81 -25.19 -4.01 13.39
CA ALA A 81 -26.09 -5.06 12.93
C ALA A 81 -26.73 -5.82 14.10
N ASP A 82 -25.95 -6.12 15.15
CA ASP A 82 -26.49 -6.76 16.37
C ASP A 82 -27.46 -5.86 17.16
N ILE A 83 -27.16 -4.56 17.26
CA ILE A 83 -28.07 -3.60 17.88
C ILE A 83 -29.36 -3.51 17.09
N GLU A 84 -29.28 -3.41 15.77
CA GLU A 84 -30.45 -3.35 14.88
C GLU A 84 -31.29 -4.63 14.97
N ALA A 85 -30.66 -5.79 14.90
CA ALA A 85 -31.33 -7.09 15.10
C ALA A 85 -32.01 -7.18 16.48
N THR A 86 -31.36 -6.65 17.52
CA THR A 86 -31.94 -6.60 18.87
C THR A 86 -33.15 -5.68 18.91
N ASN A 87 -33.09 -4.52 18.23
CA ASN A 87 -34.25 -3.60 18.14
C ASN A 87 -35.45 -4.24 17.44
N TYR A 88 -35.24 -5.00 16.36
CA TYR A 88 -36.31 -5.77 15.72
C TYR A 88 -36.92 -6.81 16.66
N LYS A 89 -36.12 -7.52 17.45
CA LYS A 89 -36.62 -8.47 18.45
C LYS A 89 -37.38 -7.80 19.57
N ILE A 90 -36.94 -6.62 20.02
CA ILE A 90 -37.66 -5.81 21.01
C ILE A 90 -39.04 -5.39 20.44
N ALA A 91 -39.06 -4.91 19.18
CA ALA A 91 -40.29 -4.55 18.51
C ALA A 91 -41.25 -5.75 18.38
N GLY A 92 -40.75 -6.92 17.96
CA GLY A 92 -41.58 -8.16 17.93
C GLY A 92 -42.14 -8.54 19.29
N ASN A 93 -41.33 -8.42 20.37
CA ASN A 93 -41.79 -8.68 21.73
C ASN A 93 -42.88 -7.63 22.21
N GLN A 94 -42.76 -6.39 21.78
CA GLN A 94 -43.75 -5.37 22.04
C GLN A 94 -45.09 -5.69 21.33
N LEU A 95 -45.05 -6.16 20.08
CA LEU A 95 -46.20 -6.62 19.35
C LEU A 95 -46.94 -7.76 20.10
N LEU A 96 -46.20 -8.75 20.61
CA LEU A 96 -46.78 -9.83 21.42
C LEU A 96 -47.41 -9.35 22.71
N ARG A 97 -46.80 -8.38 23.40
CA ARG A 97 -47.41 -7.77 24.60
C ARG A 97 -48.71 -7.00 24.28
N ASN A 98 -48.68 -6.22 23.17
CA ASN A 98 -49.85 -5.49 22.69
C ASN A 98 -50.98 -6.45 22.30
N LEU A 99 -50.67 -7.55 21.60
CA LEU A 99 -51.65 -8.60 21.28
C LEU A 99 -52.32 -9.16 22.55
N ARG A 100 -51.50 -9.52 23.57
CA ARG A 100 -52.02 -10.04 24.84
C ARG A 100 -52.95 -9.01 25.52
N SER A 101 -52.55 -7.75 25.55
CA SER A 101 -53.34 -6.66 26.11
C SER A 101 -54.66 -6.43 25.34
N THR A 102 -54.58 -6.44 24.01
CA THR A 102 -55.76 -6.27 23.13
C THR A 102 -56.72 -7.44 23.30
N ASN A 103 -56.25 -8.67 23.32
CA ASN A 103 -57.09 -9.85 23.53
C ASN A 103 -57.70 -9.88 24.94
N ALA A 104 -56.97 -9.47 25.97
CA ALA A 104 -57.47 -9.34 27.34
C ALA A 104 -58.54 -8.26 27.41
N SER A 105 -58.35 -7.12 26.80
CA SER A 105 -59.34 -6.01 26.72
C SER A 105 -60.62 -6.43 25.97
N ALA A 106 -60.43 -7.17 24.85
CA ALA A 106 -61.59 -7.69 24.10
C ALA A 106 -62.41 -8.67 24.96
N ARG A 107 -61.78 -9.57 25.70
CA ARG A 107 -62.45 -10.49 26.63
C ARG A 107 -63.19 -9.73 27.75
N ALA A 108 -62.52 -8.75 28.38
CA ALA A 108 -63.12 -7.96 29.45
C ALA A 108 -64.39 -7.18 28.97
N ARG A 109 -64.31 -6.58 27.79
CA ARG A 109 -65.46 -5.89 27.17
C ARG A 109 -66.58 -6.86 26.82
N ALA A 110 -66.27 -8.03 26.27
CA ALA A 110 -67.28 -9.04 25.97
C ALA A 110 -67.98 -9.54 27.25
N ALA A 111 -67.24 -9.80 28.29
CA ALA A 111 -67.81 -10.19 29.60
C ALA A 111 -68.70 -9.09 30.21
N ALA A 112 -68.24 -7.83 30.15
CA ALA A 112 -69.07 -6.69 30.62
C ALA A 112 -70.39 -6.51 29.87
N ASN A 113 -70.40 -6.90 28.56
CA ASN A 113 -71.63 -6.82 27.73
C ASN A 113 -72.43 -8.13 27.77
N GLY A 114 -72.18 -9.05 28.70
CA GLY A 114 -72.87 -10.30 28.85
C GLY A 114 -72.71 -11.31 27.70
N VAL A 115 -71.66 -11.13 26.86
CA VAL A 115 -71.33 -12.05 25.77
C VAL A 115 -70.63 -13.24 26.35
N GLN A 116 -71.06 -14.47 26.03
CA GLN A 116 -70.32 -15.67 26.42
C GLN A 116 -68.92 -15.69 25.87
N LEU A 117 -67.89 -15.84 26.74
CA LEU A 117 -66.46 -15.82 26.38
C LEU A 117 -66.03 -16.94 25.42
N GLY A 118 -66.88 -17.91 25.15
CA GLY A 118 -66.72 -18.97 24.15
C GLY A 118 -67.56 -18.82 22.88
N SER A 119 -68.15 -17.61 22.66
CA SER A 119 -68.91 -17.39 21.43
C SER A 119 -67.98 -17.30 20.21
N GLY A 120 -68.34 -17.99 19.13
CA GLY A 120 -67.48 -18.14 17.95
C GLY A 120 -66.97 -16.83 17.33
N SER A 121 -67.67 -15.70 17.54
CA SER A 121 -67.28 -14.38 17.04
C SER A 121 -66.04 -13.81 17.81
N ILE A 122 -65.99 -14.01 19.14
CA ILE A 122 -64.86 -13.54 19.95
C ILE A 122 -63.61 -14.40 19.68
N GLU A 123 -63.78 -15.72 19.56
CA GLU A 123 -62.69 -16.62 19.18
C GLU A 123 -62.18 -16.35 17.77
N ALA A 124 -63.07 -16.05 16.80
CA ALA A 124 -62.68 -15.69 15.45
C ALA A 124 -61.81 -14.42 15.44
N LEU A 125 -62.26 -13.36 16.16
CA LEU A 125 -61.48 -12.11 16.29
C LEU A 125 -60.11 -12.33 16.96
N GLN A 126 -60.05 -13.17 18.01
CA GLN A 126 -58.78 -13.49 18.66
C GLN A 126 -57.82 -14.31 17.78
N ARG A 127 -58.34 -15.25 16.97
CA ARG A 127 -57.58 -16.00 15.99
C ARG A 127 -57.00 -15.09 14.92
N GLU A 128 -57.83 -14.17 14.39
CA GLU A 128 -57.39 -13.21 13.38
C GLU A 128 -56.31 -12.27 13.93
N ASN A 129 -56.56 -11.66 15.12
CA ASN A 129 -55.55 -10.82 15.78
C ASN A 129 -54.23 -11.60 16.06
N THR A 130 -54.33 -12.87 16.45
CA THR A 130 -53.16 -13.71 16.73
C THR A 130 -52.41 -14.04 15.43
N ALA A 131 -53.12 -14.35 14.35
CA ALA A 131 -52.53 -14.64 13.07
C ALA A 131 -51.79 -13.40 12.50
N ALA A 132 -52.41 -12.22 12.56
CA ALA A 132 -51.81 -10.96 12.15
C ALA A 132 -50.55 -10.64 12.98
N ALA A 133 -50.66 -10.71 14.31
CA ALA A 133 -49.50 -10.44 15.18
C ALA A 133 -48.39 -11.46 15.02
N MET A 134 -48.67 -12.75 14.76
CA MET A 134 -47.64 -13.74 14.45
C MET A 134 -46.93 -13.45 13.14
N SER A 135 -47.64 -13.00 12.11
CA SER A 135 -47.05 -12.55 10.85
C SER A 135 -46.08 -11.36 11.08
N ASP A 136 -46.50 -10.39 11.88
CA ASP A 136 -45.66 -9.23 12.21
C ASP A 136 -44.39 -9.62 13.02
N VAL A 137 -44.54 -10.58 13.96
CA VAL A 137 -43.39 -11.12 14.72
C VAL A 137 -42.42 -11.88 13.81
N GLN A 138 -42.96 -12.71 12.90
CA GLN A 138 -42.11 -13.41 11.91
C GLN A 138 -41.35 -12.41 11.01
N MET A 139 -41.99 -11.32 10.61
CA MET A 139 -41.36 -10.26 9.85
C MET A 139 -40.24 -9.57 10.67
N ALA A 140 -40.48 -9.29 11.96
CA ALA A 140 -39.49 -8.74 12.87
C ALA A 140 -38.28 -9.69 13.05
N ASP A 141 -38.53 -11.00 13.18
CA ASP A 141 -37.44 -12.00 13.26
C ASP A 141 -36.68 -12.12 11.94
N PHE A 142 -37.36 -12.07 10.80
CA PHE A 142 -36.71 -12.04 9.49
C PHE A 142 -35.84 -10.80 9.32
N ASN A 143 -36.36 -9.62 9.69
CA ASN A 143 -35.59 -8.38 9.64
C ASN A 143 -34.36 -8.43 10.58
N ALA A 144 -34.51 -9.03 11.77
CA ALA A 144 -33.39 -9.22 12.69
C ALA A 144 -32.30 -10.14 12.11
N LEU A 145 -32.72 -11.22 11.44
CA LEU A 145 -31.78 -12.12 10.76
C LEU A 145 -31.08 -11.41 9.58
N SER A 146 -31.87 -10.72 8.75
CA SER A 146 -31.35 -9.97 7.59
C SER A 146 -30.35 -8.89 8.01
N ALA A 147 -30.62 -8.14 9.07
CA ALA A 147 -29.69 -7.13 9.59
C ALA A 147 -28.33 -7.76 9.99
N ARG A 148 -28.34 -8.95 10.59
CA ARG A 148 -27.11 -9.68 10.93
C ARG A 148 -26.35 -10.17 9.71
N VAL A 149 -27.08 -10.75 8.74
CA VAL A 149 -26.47 -11.27 7.50
C VAL A 149 -25.80 -10.13 6.73
N PHE A 150 -26.53 -9.04 6.47
CA PHE A 150 -25.98 -7.87 5.78
C PHE A 150 -24.82 -7.23 6.55
N GLY A 151 -24.94 -7.13 7.88
CA GLY A 151 -23.83 -6.64 8.68
C GLY A 151 -22.57 -7.51 8.62
N PHE A 152 -22.74 -8.83 8.51
CA PHE A 152 -21.64 -9.76 8.31
C PHE A 152 -21.03 -9.63 6.91
N GLU A 153 -21.87 -9.55 5.87
CA GLU A 153 -21.41 -9.35 4.49
C GLU A 153 -20.64 -8.04 4.34
N ASP A 154 -21.15 -6.93 4.88
CA ASP A 154 -20.48 -5.64 4.87
C ASP A 154 -19.14 -5.69 5.61
N ALA A 155 -19.10 -6.33 6.79
CA ALA A 155 -17.88 -6.47 7.56
C ALA A 155 -16.83 -7.32 6.83
N SER A 156 -17.24 -8.43 6.20
CA SER A 156 -16.34 -9.27 5.41
C SER A 156 -15.83 -8.57 4.17
N ALA A 157 -16.67 -7.82 3.46
CA ALA A 157 -16.29 -7.03 2.29
C ALA A 157 -15.26 -5.92 2.65
N MET A 158 -15.40 -5.28 3.82
CA MET A 158 -14.41 -4.31 4.32
C MET A 158 -13.04 -4.96 4.56
N LEU A 159 -13.02 -6.14 5.17
CA LEU A 159 -11.76 -6.87 5.43
C LEU A 159 -11.11 -7.32 4.11
N GLU A 160 -11.88 -7.91 3.21
CA GLU A 160 -11.39 -8.36 1.91
C GLU A 160 -10.86 -7.20 1.06
N SER A 161 -11.58 -6.09 1.00
CA SER A 161 -11.14 -4.87 0.31
C SER A 161 -9.83 -4.35 0.86
N SER A 162 -9.67 -4.31 2.19
CA SER A 162 -8.41 -3.90 2.84
C SER A 162 -7.26 -4.85 2.50
N GLN A 163 -7.48 -6.16 2.49
CA GLN A 163 -6.46 -7.15 2.13
C GLN A 163 -6.02 -7.00 0.68
N ILE A 164 -6.96 -6.84 -0.25
CA ILE A 164 -6.66 -6.63 -1.67
C ILE A 164 -5.83 -5.35 -1.86
N GLN A 165 -6.21 -4.27 -1.19
CA GLN A 165 -5.48 -3.00 -1.27
C GLN A 165 -4.06 -3.14 -0.71
N ASN A 166 -3.89 -3.82 0.43
CA ASN A 166 -2.58 -4.10 1.00
C ASN A 166 -1.68 -4.92 0.07
N ILE A 167 -2.23 -5.95 -0.58
CA ILE A 167 -1.49 -6.76 -1.56
C ILE A 167 -1.04 -5.89 -2.74
N MET A 168 -1.90 -5.03 -3.26
CA MET A 168 -1.57 -4.11 -4.36
C MET A 168 -0.48 -3.12 -3.96
N ASP A 169 -0.59 -2.51 -2.78
CA ASP A 169 0.38 -1.54 -2.26
C ASP A 169 1.75 -2.20 -2.02
N MET A 170 1.77 -3.40 -1.46
CA MET A 170 3.01 -4.17 -1.29
C MET A 170 3.63 -4.58 -2.63
N TYR A 171 2.82 -4.98 -3.60
CA TYR A 171 3.31 -5.31 -4.94
C TYR A 171 3.92 -4.07 -5.61
N ALA A 172 3.25 -2.92 -5.55
CA ALA A 172 3.75 -1.66 -6.08
C ALA A 172 5.06 -1.24 -5.39
N ALA A 173 5.16 -1.38 -4.06
CA ALA A 173 6.37 -1.08 -3.31
C ALA A 173 7.53 -2.01 -3.69
N LYS A 174 7.30 -3.32 -3.84
CA LYS A 174 8.31 -4.30 -4.30
C LYS A 174 8.78 -4.00 -5.71
N THR A 175 7.86 -3.72 -6.63
CA THR A 175 8.20 -3.38 -8.02
C THR A 175 9.00 -2.08 -8.08
N GLY A 176 8.62 -1.06 -7.31
CA GLY A 176 9.36 0.19 -7.18
C GLY A 176 10.77 -0.02 -6.61
N ALA A 177 10.92 -0.87 -5.60
CA ALA A 177 12.21 -1.23 -5.02
C ALA A 177 13.12 -1.93 -6.05
N GLN A 178 12.59 -2.88 -6.81
CA GLN A 178 13.33 -3.57 -7.88
C GLN A 178 13.77 -2.59 -8.99
N GLN A 179 12.93 -1.65 -9.38
CA GLN A 179 13.29 -0.62 -10.35
C GLN A 179 14.43 0.27 -9.84
N MET A 180 14.41 0.68 -8.57
CA MET A 180 15.48 1.46 -7.96
C MET A 180 16.79 0.67 -7.90
N GLU A 181 16.74 -0.62 -7.60
CA GLU A 181 17.92 -1.50 -7.59
C GLU A 181 18.50 -1.66 -9.00
N MET A 182 17.67 -1.90 -10.01
CA MET A 182 18.10 -1.96 -11.40
C MET A 182 18.70 -0.64 -11.89
N ALA A 183 18.07 0.49 -11.57
CA ALA A 183 18.59 1.81 -11.93
C ALA A 183 19.93 2.09 -11.24
N GLY A 184 20.07 1.77 -9.97
CA GLY A 184 21.34 1.89 -9.24
C GLY A 184 22.45 1.04 -9.83
N SER A 185 22.17 -0.23 -10.15
CA SER A 185 23.14 -1.14 -10.77
C SER A 185 23.52 -0.72 -12.19
N ALA A 186 22.60 -0.14 -12.95
CA ALA A 186 22.87 0.44 -14.26
C ALA A 186 23.76 1.69 -14.16
N ALA A 187 23.53 2.55 -13.17
CA ALA A 187 24.36 3.73 -12.93
C ALA A 187 25.82 3.36 -12.63
N VAL A 188 26.04 2.35 -11.80
CA VAL A 188 27.41 1.85 -11.50
C VAL A 188 28.09 1.27 -12.73
N ARG A 189 27.38 0.46 -13.53
CA ARG A 189 27.90 -0.08 -14.79
C ARG A 189 28.26 1.02 -15.78
N ASN A 190 27.40 2.02 -15.95
CA ASN A 190 27.65 3.15 -16.83
C ASN A 190 28.84 4.00 -16.37
N ALA A 191 28.98 4.23 -15.06
CA ALA A 191 30.14 4.93 -14.50
C ALA A 191 31.45 4.16 -14.77
N GLY A 192 31.43 2.83 -14.67
CA GLY A 192 32.57 1.98 -15.02
C GLY A 192 32.95 2.07 -16.50
N LEU A 193 31.97 2.03 -17.40
CA LEU A 193 32.21 2.17 -18.84
C LEU A 193 32.76 3.57 -19.18
N LEU A 194 32.22 4.63 -18.61
CA LEU A 194 32.72 5.99 -18.82
C LEU A 194 34.13 6.19 -18.27
N SER A 195 34.45 5.58 -17.13
CA SER A 195 35.81 5.59 -16.58
C SER A 195 36.80 4.94 -17.54
N ASN A 196 36.48 3.76 -18.06
CA ASN A 196 37.33 3.04 -19.02
C ASN A 196 37.48 3.81 -20.35
N ALA A 197 36.42 4.45 -20.84
CA ALA A 197 36.45 5.28 -22.04
C ALA A 197 37.40 6.50 -21.84
N LYS A 198 37.30 7.18 -20.70
CA LYS A 198 38.18 8.32 -20.37
C LYS A 198 39.65 7.90 -20.27
N LEU A 199 39.94 6.73 -19.69
CA LEU A 199 41.27 6.20 -19.59
C LEU A 199 41.85 5.86 -20.97
N SER A 200 41.08 5.27 -21.86
CA SER A 200 41.50 4.96 -23.24
C SER A 200 41.77 6.25 -24.04
N ASP A 201 40.91 7.26 -23.90
CA ASP A 201 41.09 8.56 -24.57
C ASP A 201 42.32 9.30 -24.05
N ALA A 202 42.56 9.28 -22.72
CA ALA A 202 43.78 9.85 -22.12
C ALA A 202 45.06 9.12 -22.60
N ALA A 203 45.03 7.79 -22.72
CA ALA A 203 46.14 6.99 -23.24
C ALA A 203 46.44 7.31 -24.71
N ILE A 204 45.41 7.42 -25.55
CA ILE A 204 45.56 7.78 -26.97
C ILE A 204 46.13 9.23 -27.08
N THR A 205 45.65 10.16 -26.28
CA THR A 205 46.16 11.54 -26.26
C THR A 205 47.61 11.59 -25.81
N ALA A 206 47.97 10.84 -24.77
CA ALA A 206 49.33 10.72 -24.30
C ALA A 206 50.27 10.17 -25.39
N LEU A 207 49.87 9.14 -26.12
CA LEU A 207 50.63 8.57 -27.23
C LEU A 207 50.83 9.56 -28.39
N ARG A 208 49.86 10.41 -28.66
CA ARG A 208 49.95 11.46 -29.70
C ARG A 208 50.91 12.60 -29.31
N THR A 209 50.93 12.97 -28.02
CA THR A 209 51.84 14.03 -27.52
C THR A 209 53.27 13.59 -27.47
N VAL A 210 53.56 12.31 -27.24
CA VAL A 210 54.95 11.75 -27.26
C VAL A 210 55.49 11.59 -28.68
N LYS A 211 54.65 11.42 -29.71
CA LYS A 211 55.07 11.27 -31.11
C LYS A 211 55.37 12.60 -31.82
N ARG A 212 55.06 13.74 -31.26
CA ARG A 212 55.44 15.08 -31.76
C ARG A 212 56.66 15.59 -31.07
#